data_e0acd9c9b7959fdce9f6c46a2be908c2
#
_entry.id   e0acd9c9b7959fdce9f6c46a2be908c2
#
_cell.length_a   1.000
_cell.length_b   1.000
_cell.length_c   1.000
_cell.angle_alpha   90.00
_cell.angle_beta   90.00
_cell.angle_gamma   90.00
#
_symmetry.space_group_name_H-M   'P 1'
#
loop_
_entity.id
_entity.type
_entity.pdbx_description
1 polymer ?
#
loop_
_entity_poly.entity_id
_entity_poly.type
_entity_poly.pdbx_seq_one_letter_code
_entity_poly.pdbx_strand_id
1 'polypeptide(L)'
;MGAAKKINYKKVLRDLVPINALSEAHIDEVTRKTTFEDLRSGRYVFRKGDRDYQSVYLLEGTIELIGAAREVVGTVKAGSEDALHPLAQKQPRQLSARASGKVTVARIDSRLLDVLLTWDESAGYDVVEIDAHDDDDWMTRMLQS
;
A
#
# COMPACT_ATOMS: atom_id res chain seq x y z
N MET A 1 22.55 -11.13 5.17
CA MET A 1 22.52 -11.36 4.19
C MET A 1 21.33 -11.63 3.48
N GLY A 2 21.09 -10.99 2.49
CA GLY A 2 19.90 -11.02 1.74
C GLY A 2 19.52 -12.41 1.31
N ALA A 3 20.49 -13.17 0.99
CA ALA A 3 20.20 -14.48 0.48
C ALA A 3 19.56 -15.37 1.51
N ALA A 4 19.85 -15.12 2.72
CA ALA A 4 19.35 -15.97 3.75
C ALA A 4 17.93 -15.62 4.10
N LYS A 5 17.45 -14.45 3.65
CA LYS A 5 16.17 -14.08 4.01
C LYS A 5 15.27 -14.27 2.89
N LYS A 6 14.80 -15.40 2.67
CA LYS A 6 13.85 -15.57 1.65
C LYS A 6 12.54 -15.20 2.17
N ILE A 7 12.23 -13.94 2.11
CA ILE A 7 10.95 -13.45 2.56
C ILE A 7 9.90 -13.81 1.54
N ASN A 8 8.83 -14.41 2.01
CA ASN A 8 7.70 -14.68 1.13
C ASN A 8 6.87 -13.40 1.11
N TYR A 9 7.15 -12.54 0.16
CA TYR A 9 6.51 -11.23 0.10
C TYR A 9 5.00 -11.32 -0.07
N LYS A 10 4.52 -12.30 -0.79
CA LYS A 10 3.08 -12.45 -0.93
C LYS A 10 2.43 -12.72 0.41
N LYS A 11 3.05 -13.55 1.23
CA LYS A 11 2.49 -13.87 2.53
C LYS A 11 2.47 -12.64 3.42
N VAL A 12 3.49 -11.81 3.33
CA VAL A 12 3.56 -10.59 4.11
C VAL A 12 2.51 -9.60 3.63
N LEU A 13 2.41 -9.41 2.33
CA LEU A 13 1.51 -8.42 1.77
C LEU A 13 0.04 -8.76 2.01
N ARG A 14 -0.31 -10.03 2.03
CA ARG A 14 -1.71 -10.41 2.17
C ARG A 14 -2.31 -10.04 3.51
N ASP A 15 -1.47 -9.78 4.50
CA ASP A 15 -1.96 -9.38 5.81
C ASP A 15 -2.12 -7.88 5.94
N LEU A 16 -1.65 -7.12 4.97
CA LEU A 16 -1.68 -5.66 5.04
C LEU A 16 -3.05 -5.12 4.59
N VAL A 17 -3.43 -3.99 5.16
CA VAL A 17 -4.72 -3.37 4.84
C VAL A 17 -4.50 -2.29 3.79
N PRO A 18 -5.26 -2.22 2.72
CA PRO A 18 -6.44 -3.04 2.39
C PRO A 18 -6.14 -4.23 1.48
N ILE A 19 -4.89 -4.61 1.31
CA ILE A 19 -4.52 -5.71 0.43
C ILE A 19 -5.24 -6.99 0.85
N ASN A 20 -5.47 -7.13 2.15
CA ASN A 20 -6.12 -8.31 2.70
C ASN A 20 -7.58 -8.47 2.20
N ALA A 21 -8.13 -7.45 1.57
CA ALA A 21 -9.47 -7.54 1.02
C ALA A 21 -9.49 -7.95 -0.45
N LEU A 22 -8.31 -8.12 -1.05
CA LEU A 22 -8.24 -8.47 -2.47
C LEU A 22 -8.36 -9.96 -2.67
N SER A 23 -8.81 -10.35 -3.89
CA SER A 23 -8.82 -11.74 -4.27
C SER A 23 -7.40 -12.25 -4.39
N GLU A 24 -7.24 -13.56 -4.35
CA GLU A 24 -5.92 -14.17 -4.42
C GLU A 24 -5.17 -13.76 -5.69
N ALA A 25 -5.87 -13.74 -6.82
CA ALA A 25 -5.25 -13.36 -8.08
C ALA A 25 -4.75 -11.92 -8.04
N HIS A 26 -5.51 -11.03 -7.41
CA HIS A 26 -5.11 -9.63 -7.34
C HIS A 26 -4.00 -9.43 -6.31
N ILE A 27 -3.95 -10.23 -5.26
CA ILE A 27 -2.83 -10.19 -4.33
C ILE A 27 -1.55 -10.58 -5.08
N ASP A 28 -1.63 -11.58 -5.97
CA ASP A 28 -0.48 -11.97 -6.77
C ASP A 28 -0.03 -10.81 -7.67
N GLU A 29 -0.97 -10.12 -8.26
CA GLU A 29 -0.62 -8.99 -9.13
C GLU A 29 0.03 -7.86 -8.35
N VAL A 30 -0.50 -7.52 -7.20
CA VAL A 30 0.07 -6.50 -6.35
C VAL A 30 1.49 -6.89 -5.95
N THR A 31 1.67 -8.17 -5.59
CA THR A 31 2.99 -8.63 -5.17
C THR A 31 4.01 -8.45 -6.28
N ARG A 32 3.63 -8.77 -7.52
CA ARG A 32 4.55 -8.62 -8.64
C ARG A 32 4.90 -7.17 -8.92
N LYS A 33 3.99 -6.25 -8.62
CA LYS A 33 4.19 -4.84 -8.94
C LYS A 33 4.64 -4.01 -7.77
N THR A 34 4.90 -4.62 -6.64
CA THR A 34 5.38 -3.92 -5.46
C THR A 34 6.89 -3.77 -5.52
N THR A 35 7.39 -2.60 -5.15
CA THR A 35 8.82 -2.37 -5.02
C THR A 35 9.19 -2.52 -3.55
N PHE A 36 10.18 -3.36 -3.28
CA PHE A 36 10.67 -3.56 -1.91
C PHE A 36 12.02 -2.86 -1.80
N GLU A 37 12.17 -2.06 -0.77
CA GLU A 37 13.37 -1.25 -0.63
C GLU A 37 13.91 -1.29 0.79
N ASP A 38 15.23 -1.44 0.91
CA ASP A 38 15.90 -1.35 2.20
C ASP A 38 16.51 0.03 2.32
N LEU A 39 16.34 0.66 3.48
CA LEU A 39 16.86 1.99 3.71
C LEU A 39 17.68 2.01 4.98
N ARG A 40 18.76 2.79 4.95
CA ARG A 40 19.61 2.95 6.12
C ARG A 40 19.01 3.98 7.07
N SER A 41 19.45 3.92 8.31
CA SER A 41 19.01 4.86 9.32
C SER A 41 19.21 6.30 8.82
N GLY A 42 18.23 7.12 9.06
CA GLY A 42 18.28 8.53 8.69
C GLY A 42 17.77 8.85 7.31
N ARG A 43 17.58 7.84 6.46
CA ARG A 43 17.09 8.10 5.12
C ARG A 43 15.57 8.32 5.17
N TYR A 44 15.09 9.15 4.26
CA TYR A 44 13.66 9.42 4.18
C TYR A 44 12.99 8.48 3.21
N VAL A 45 11.87 7.94 3.66
CA VAL A 45 11.03 7.09 2.81
C VAL A 45 10.24 8.00 1.87
N PHE A 46 9.70 9.10 2.39
CA PHE A 46 9.11 10.17 1.62
C PHE A 46 9.19 11.43 2.46
N ARG A 47 8.95 12.56 1.83
CA ARG A 47 9.03 13.85 2.51
C ARG A 47 7.70 14.57 2.44
N LYS A 48 7.43 15.37 3.44
CA LYS A 48 6.24 16.21 3.46
C LYS A 48 6.18 17.01 2.16
N GLY A 49 5.02 17.05 1.57
CA GLY A 49 4.80 17.74 0.30
C GLY A 49 4.92 16.89 -0.93
N ASP A 50 5.48 15.68 -0.80
CA ASP A 50 5.62 14.81 -1.96
C ASP A 50 4.25 14.36 -2.48
N ARG A 51 4.16 14.18 -3.79
CA ARG A 51 2.96 13.64 -4.42
C ARG A 51 3.34 12.38 -5.18
N ASP A 52 3.72 11.37 -4.45
CA ASP A 52 4.23 10.15 -5.05
C ASP A 52 3.13 9.15 -5.40
N TYR A 53 1.94 9.32 -4.84
CA TYR A 53 0.80 8.44 -5.09
C TYR A 53 1.14 6.96 -4.84
N GLN A 54 1.91 6.72 -3.81
CA GLN A 54 2.27 5.38 -3.41
C GLN A 54 1.72 5.07 -2.03
N SER A 55 1.30 3.83 -1.86
CA SER A 55 0.98 3.30 -0.54
C SER A 55 2.26 2.64 -0.05
N VAL A 56 2.80 3.12 1.05
CA VAL A 56 4.08 2.64 1.57
C VAL A 56 3.85 1.93 2.88
N TYR A 57 4.32 0.70 2.97
CA TYR A 57 4.17 -0.11 4.18
C TYR A 57 5.51 -0.40 4.81
N LEU A 58 5.57 -0.34 6.11
CA LEU A 58 6.79 -0.69 6.85
C LEU A 58 6.78 -2.19 7.12
N LEU A 59 7.78 -2.88 6.61
CA LEU A 59 7.88 -4.34 6.79
C LEU A 59 8.87 -4.73 7.87
N GLU A 60 9.96 -3.97 8.01
CA GLU A 60 10.96 -4.22 9.05
C GLU A 60 11.50 -2.93 9.59
N GLY A 61 11.78 -2.88 10.87
CA GLY A 61 12.41 -1.72 11.49
C GLY A 61 11.42 -0.75 12.07
N THR A 62 11.85 0.48 12.19
CA THR A 62 11.05 1.56 12.80
C THR A 62 11.12 2.81 11.96
N ILE A 63 9.98 3.46 11.78
CA ILE A 63 9.89 4.72 11.05
C ILE A 63 9.46 5.81 12.00
N GLU A 64 10.08 6.98 11.89
CA GLU A 64 9.66 8.17 12.61
C GLU A 64 8.89 9.06 11.65
N LEU A 65 7.73 9.52 12.07
CA LEU A 65 6.93 10.46 11.28
C LEU A 65 7.28 11.85 11.76
N ILE A 66 7.67 12.71 10.80
CA ILE A 66 8.23 14.02 11.09
C ILE A 66 7.28 15.10 10.63
N GLY A 67 6.97 16.04 11.50
CA GLY A 67 6.06 17.12 11.19
C GLY A 67 6.75 18.32 10.57
N ALA A 68 5.98 19.39 10.37
CA ALA A 68 6.47 20.58 9.67
C ALA A 68 7.60 21.27 10.39
N ALA A 69 7.63 21.20 11.71
CA ALA A 69 8.69 21.84 12.48
C ALA A 69 9.84 20.88 12.76
N ARG A 70 9.90 19.79 12.00
CA ARG A 70 10.94 18.76 12.15
C ARG A 70 10.86 18.01 13.43
N GLU A 71 9.72 18.04 14.08
CA GLU A 71 9.53 17.28 15.32
C GLU A 71 9.01 15.88 14.97
N VAL A 72 9.34 14.91 15.80
CA VAL A 72 8.81 13.56 15.64
C VAL A 72 7.41 13.56 16.23
N VAL A 73 6.40 13.38 15.37
CA VAL A 73 5.02 13.38 15.83
C VAL A 73 4.46 11.98 16.00
N GLY A 74 5.17 10.97 15.56
CA GLY A 74 4.72 9.60 15.74
C GLY A 74 5.81 8.63 15.35
N THR A 75 5.63 7.38 15.71
CA THR A 75 6.58 6.31 15.40
C THR A 75 5.79 5.09 15.03
N VAL A 76 6.23 4.40 13.99
CA VAL A 76 5.60 3.15 13.55
C VAL A 76 6.65 2.06 13.61
N LYS A 77 6.33 0.96 14.26
CA LYS A 77 7.23 -0.19 14.35
C LYS A 77 6.68 -1.35 13.57
N ALA A 78 7.54 -2.04 12.86
CA ALA A 78 7.15 -3.23 12.12
C ALA A 78 6.56 -4.24 13.09
N GLY A 79 5.52 -4.93 12.67
CA GLY A 79 4.85 -5.90 13.53
C GLY A 79 3.76 -5.32 14.39
N SER A 80 3.63 -3.99 14.42
CA SER A 80 2.55 -3.37 15.19
C SER A 80 1.31 -3.28 14.32
N GLU A 81 0.19 -2.97 14.94
CA GLU A 81 -1.04 -2.82 14.19
C GLU A 81 -0.95 -1.64 13.22
N ASP A 82 -0.28 -0.57 13.62
CA ASP A 82 -0.12 0.58 12.74
C ASP A 82 0.64 0.21 11.47
N ALA A 83 1.55 -0.73 11.54
CA ALA A 83 2.34 -1.12 10.38
C ALA A 83 1.53 -1.95 9.38
N LEU A 84 0.34 -2.39 9.75
CA LEU A 84 -0.52 -3.09 8.80
C LEU A 84 -1.16 -2.12 7.81
N HIS A 85 -1.10 -0.83 8.09
CA HIS A 85 -1.69 0.21 7.26
C HIS A 85 -0.61 1.02 6.55
N PRO A 86 -0.96 1.66 5.44
CA PRO A 86 0.03 2.51 4.75
C PRO A 86 0.44 3.69 5.63
N LEU A 87 1.70 4.10 5.49
CA LEU A 87 2.23 5.22 6.25
C LEU A 87 1.64 6.53 5.75
N ALA A 88 1.13 7.35 6.65
CA ALA A 88 0.71 8.73 6.37
C ALA A 88 0.26 8.97 4.92
N GLN A 89 -0.82 8.34 4.55
CA GLN A 89 -1.20 8.19 3.14
C GLN A 89 -1.70 9.43 2.40
N LYS A 90 -1.98 10.51 3.06
CA LYS A 90 -2.53 11.67 2.38
C LYS A 90 -1.57 12.26 1.35
N GLN A 91 -2.13 12.74 0.24
CA GLN A 91 -1.37 13.40 -0.81
C GLN A 91 -1.85 14.85 -0.94
N PRO A 92 -0.97 15.84 -1.02
CA PRO A 92 0.48 15.66 -0.85
C PRO A 92 0.78 15.18 0.56
N ARG A 93 1.93 14.56 0.73
CA ARG A 93 2.28 14.00 2.03
C ARG A 93 2.24 15.08 3.10
N GLN A 94 1.55 14.78 4.20
CA GLN A 94 1.44 15.72 5.29
C GLN A 94 2.59 15.61 6.29
N LEU A 95 3.27 14.49 6.27
CA LEU A 95 4.39 14.23 7.15
C LEU A 95 5.52 13.63 6.35
N SER A 96 6.73 13.75 6.86
CA SER A 96 7.86 13.00 6.31
C SER A 96 8.00 11.71 7.09
N ALA A 97 8.51 10.68 6.45
CA ALA A 97 8.79 9.40 7.10
C ALA A 97 10.27 9.12 7.00
N ARG A 98 10.93 8.92 8.14
CA ARG A 98 12.38 8.75 8.19
C ARG A 98 12.72 7.45 8.90
N ALA A 99 13.69 6.75 8.36
CA ALA A 99 14.13 5.49 8.96
C ALA A 99 14.87 5.73 10.27
N SER A 100 14.46 5.02 11.31
CA SER A 100 15.15 5.04 12.57
C SER A 100 15.78 3.65 12.68
N GLY A 101 17.03 3.55 12.34
CA GLY A 101 17.68 2.26 12.15
C GLY A 101 17.39 1.77 10.74
N LYS A 102 17.85 0.58 10.42
CA LYS A 102 17.63 0.02 9.09
C LYS A 102 16.16 -0.40 8.95
N VAL A 103 15.56 -0.09 7.83
CA VAL A 103 14.16 -0.45 7.58
C VAL A 103 14.00 -1.10 6.21
N THR A 104 12.95 -1.86 6.07
CA THR A 104 12.50 -2.39 4.78
C THR A 104 11.08 -1.93 4.57
N VAL A 105 10.79 -1.36 3.41
CA VAL A 105 9.46 -0.88 3.08
C VAL A 105 8.97 -1.48 1.76
N ALA A 106 7.66 -1.53 1.60
CA ALA A 106 7.03 -1.93 0.35
C ALA A 106 6.33 -0.70 -0.22
N ARG A 107 6.53 -0.43 -1.51
CA ARG A 107 5.91 0.69 -2.19
C ARG A 107 5.01 0.16 -3.29
N ILE A 108 3.76 0.58 -3.24
CA ILE A 108 2.75 0.10 -4.18
C ILE A 108 2.03 1.30 -4.74
N ASP A 109 1.78 1.29 -6.05
CA ASP A 109 1.02 2.37 -6.67
C ASP A 109 -0.39 2.38 -6.07
N SER A 110 -0.78 3.46 -5.43
CA SER A 110 -2.07 3.57 -4.78
C SER A 110 -3.22 3.43 -5.75
N ARG A 111 -3.01 3.87 -7.00
CA ARG A 111 -4.07 3.79 -8.00
C ARG A 111 -4.31 2.36 -8.42
N LEU A 112 -3.26 1.55 -8.45
CA LEU A 112 -3.41 0.13 -8.74
C LEU A 112 -4.25 -0.53 -7.65
N LEU A 113 -3.95 -0.24 -6.39
CA LEU A 113 -4.73 -0.81 -5.30
C LEU A 113 -6.20 -0.41 -5.40
N ASP A 114 -6.47 0.86 -5.70
CA ASP A 114 -7.84 1.33 -5.80
C ASP A 114 -8.59 0.63 -6.92
N VAL A 115 -7.95 0.44 -8.05
CA VAL A 115 -8.57 -0.23 -9.19
C VAL A 115 -8.90 -1.67 -8.84
N LEU A 116 -7.95 -2.38 -8.25
CA LEU A 116 -8.16 -3.78 -7.94
C LEU A 116 -9.21 -3.98 -6.85
N LEU A 117 -9.24 -3.09 -5.86
CA LEU A 117 -10.26 -3.16 -4.83
C LEU A 117 -11.64 -2.91 -5.42
N THR A 118 -11.74 -1.96 -6.33
CA THR A 118 -13.00 -1.66 -6.97
C THR A 118 -13.48 -2.84 -7.81
N TRP A 119 -12.56 -3.49 -8.52
CA TRP A 119 -12.93 -4.65 -9.31
C TRP A 119 -13.42 -5.80 -8.44
N ASP A 120 -12.77 -6.04 -7.32
CA ASP A 120 -13.17 -7.14 -6.46
C ASP A 120 -14.53 -6.87 -5.84
N GLU A 121 -14.81 -5.62 -5.48
CA GLU A 121 -16.11 -5.25 -4.96
C GLU A 121 -17.18 -5.41 -6.01
N SER A 122 -16.88 -4.96 -7.22
CA SER A 122 -17.84 -5.05 -8.31
C SER A 122 -18.12 -6.50 -8.68
N ALA A 123 -17.10 -7.33 -8.67
CA ALA A 123 -17.29 -8.74 -9.00
C ALA A 123 -18.20 -9.42 -7.97
N GLY A 124 -18.08 -9.01 -6.73
CA GLY A 124 -18.94 -9.56 -5.72
C GLY A 124 -20.41 -9.21 -5.94
N TYR A 125 -20.66 -7.99 -6.40
CA TYR A 125 -22.00 -7.60 -6.67
C TYR A 125 -22.48 -8.16 -7.98
N ASP A 126 -21.63 -8.20 -8.98
CA ASP A 126 -21.99 -8.68 -10.28
C ASP A 126 -22.49 -10.10 -10.26
N VAL A 127 -21.93 -10.89 -9.41
CA VAL A 127 -22.37 -12.25 -9.33
C VAL A 127 -23.87 -12.30 -9.08
N VAL A 128 -24.37 -11.33 -8.39
CA VAL A 128 -25.76 -11.32 -8.06
C VAL A 128 -26.60 -10.71 -9.13
N GLU A 129 -26.07 -9.70 -9.75
CA GLU A 129 -26.84 -8.98 -10.64
C GLU A 129 -26.83 -9.38 -12.00
N ILE A 130 -26.09 -10.22 -12.36
CA ILE A 130 -25.88 -10.58 -13.65
C ILE A 130 -26.97 -10.60 -14.54
N ASP A 131 -27.58 -9.63 -14.76
CA ASP A 131 -28.54 -9.56 -15.78
C ASP A 131 -27.82 -8.90 -16.87
N ALA A 132 -27.28 -9.63 -17.61
CA ALA A 132 -26.29 -9.25 -18.49
C ALA A 132 -26.51 -8.02 -19.30
N HIS A 133 -27.70 -7.84 -19.82
CA HIS A 133 -27.85 -6.71 -20.71
C HIS A 133 -27.84 -5.39 -20.00
N ASP A 134 -28.21 -5.39 -18.76
CA ASP A 134 -28.14 -4.16 -18.02
C ASP A 134 -26.72 -3.87 -17.69
N ASP A 135 -25.93 -4.90 -17.51
CA ASP A 135 -24.55 -4.74 -17.17
C ASP A 135 -23.77 -4.04 -18.24
N ASP A 136 -24.10 -4.28 -19.50
CA ASP A 136 -23.37 -3.65 -20.57
C ASP A 136 -23.50 -2.14 -20.53
N ASP A 137 -24.69 -1.63 -20.30
CA ASP A 137 -24.86 -0.20 -20.22
C ASP A 137 -24.16 0.37 -19.02
N TRP A 138 -24.23 -0.32 -17.91
CA TRP A 138 -23.63 0.13 -16.71
C TRP A 138 -22.11 0.25 -16.86
N MET A 139 -21.50 -0.74 -17.47
CA MET A 139 -20.08 -0.72 -17.68
C MET A 139 -19.66 0.37 -18.65
N THR A 140 -20.44 0.59 -19.67
CA THR A 140 -20.14 1.63 -20.63
C THR A 140 -20.13 2.98 -19.96
N ARG A 141 -21.08 3.23 -19.09
CA ARG A 141 -21.11 4.50 -18.39
C ARG A 141 -19.93 4.66 -17.45
N MET A 142 -19.55 3.61 -16.79
CA MET A 142 -18.41 3.68 -15.90
C MET A 142 -17.13 3.99 -16.65
N LEU A 143 -16.96 3.37 -17.80
CA LEU A 143 -15.75 3.58 -18.55
C LEU A 143 -15.68 4.96 -19.17
N GLN A 144 -16.81 5.60 -19.36
CA GLN A 144 -16.83 6.92 -19.93
C GLN A 144 -16.71 8.02 -18.90
N SER A 145 -16.92 7.70 -17.66
CA SER A 145 -16.76 8.70 -16.62
C SER A 145 -15.38 8.63 -15.99
#